data_cb90b2ea5f487dbf10efcc88ef264494
#
_entry.id   cb90b2ea5f487dbf10efcc88ef264494
#
_cell.length_a   1.000
_cell.length_b   1.000
_cell.length_c   1.000
_cell.angle_alpha   90.00
_cell.angle_beta   90.00
_cell.angle_gamma   90.00
#
_symmetry.space_group_name_H-M   'P 1'
#
loop_
_entity.id
_entity.type
_entity.pdbx_description
1 polymer ?
#
loop_
_entity_poly.entity_id
_entity_poly.type
_entity_poly.pdbx_seq_one_letter_code
_entity_poly.pdbx_strand_id
1 'polypeptide(L)'
;PAAYNKLKAETESLEKELTRLSATFSEAKKSLSVSWKEIQEQLKPNEVVIDLISFNYYNNKWTDSIMYGAFVIKKDSKFPKFINLFEEKQLSFLLERDNKAHDSIQSKVINKQYSDKEISDLFYKPLEAELKNGNTIYLAPSGLAHQINFKALPINDNQTLGEKFKVILLGTTTALIDYKPTAFNKTNDFEMILYGGIDYNKKEVEVNKETYPNVLNDLATRSGISEFNYLPGTNEEVNKINKEAISYNLKTTIKTERAATEESVKQLSGKANPFILHLATHGYFFENIKQELSDIDKNITERNKRSIYSVSEDPMMRSGLLLAGVNNSWRKTNNETNTYDGILTA
;
A
#
# COMPACT_ATOMS: atom_id res chain seq x y z
N PRO A 1 -4.39 36.54 -12.71
CA PRO A 1 -5.26 35.83 -13.66
C PRO A 1 -4.51 35.33 -14.90
N ALA A 2 -3.70 36.20 -15.60
CA ALA A 2 -3.02 35.81 -16.86
C ALA A 2 -1.98 34.69 -16.67
N ALA A 3 -1.14 34.74 -15.62
CA ALA A 3 -0.15 33.72 -15.33
C ALA A 3 -0.80 32.37 -15.01
N TYR A 4 -1.92 32.37 -14.28
CA TYR A 4 -2.69 31.16 -13.98
C TYR A 4 -3.25 30.51 -15.25
N ASN A 5 -3.85 31.30 -16.13
CA ASN A 5 -4.41 30.80 -17.40
C ASN A 5 -3.32 30.25 -18.33
N LYS A 6 -2.14 30.87 -18.35
CA LYS A 6 -0.99 30.36 -19.10
C LYS A 6 -0.52 29.01 -18.56
N LEU A 7 -0.33 28.91 -17.25
CA LEU A 7 0.11 27.65 -16.59
C LEU A 7 -0.91 26.53 -16.81
N LYS A 8 -2.20 26.84 -16.70
CA LYS A 8 -3.28 25.89 -16.99
C LYS A 8 -3.23 25.36 -18.41
N ALA A 9 -3.06 26.26 -19.40
CA ALA A 9 -2.97 25.88 -20.82
C ALA A 9 -1.72 25.00 -21.09
N GLU A 10 -0.58 25.29 -20.45
CA GLU A 10 0.65 24.50 -20.56
C GLU A 10 0.42 23.10 -19.95
N THR A 11 -0.21 23.01 -18.78
CA THR A 11 -0.55 21.73 -18.13
C THR A 11 -1.46 20.90 -19.01
N GLU A 12 -2.54 21.48 -19.56
CA GLU A 12 -3.45 20.78 -20.46
C GLU A 12 -2.75 20.28 -21.74
N SER A 13 -1.80 21.05 -22.26
CA SER A 13 -1.01 20.65 -23.43
C SER A 13 -0.09 19.46 -23.12
N LEU A 14 0.62 19.52 -21.98
CA LEU A 14 1.51 18.45 -21.52
C LEU A 14 0.73 17.18 -21.21
N GLU A 15 -0.45 17.28 -20.59
CA GLU A 15 -1.32 16.14 -20.33
C GLU A 15 -1.80 15.47 -21.63
N LYS A 16 -2.16 16.25 -22.64
CA LYS A 16 -2.54 15.71 -23.96
C LYS A 16 -1.40 14.98 -24.62
N GLU A 17 -0.20 15.54 -24.55
CA GLU A 17 0.99 14.92 -25.11
C GLU A 17 1.34 13.64 -24.37
N LEU A 18 1.32 13.64 -23.05
CA LEU A 18 1.57 12.48 -22.21
C LEU A 18 0.53 11.36 -22.46
N THR A 19 -0.76 11.72 -22.56
CA THR A 19 -1.84 10.77 -22.91
C THR A 19 -1.60 10.11 -24.27
N ARG A 20 -1.07 10.85 -25.22
CA ARG A 20 -0.74 10.34 -26.57
C ARG A 20 0.49 9.41 -26.55
N LEU A 21 1.48 9.69 -25.71
CA LEU A 21 2.76 8.98 -25.67
C LEU A 21 2.76 7.78 -24.71
N SER A 22 1.88 7.77 -23.72
CA SER A 22 1.83 6.75 -22.68
C SER A 22 0.46 6.09 -22.59
N ALA A 23 0.38 4.80 -22.95
CA ALA A 23 -0.83 4.00 -22.77
C ALA A 23 -1.26 3.94 -21.29
N THR A 24 -0.30 3.75 -20.39
CA THR A 24 -0.53 3.71 -18.93
C THR A 24 -1.13 4.99 -18.39
N PHE A 25 -0.64 6.16 -18.84
CA PHE A 25 -1.21 7.44 -18.44
C PHE A 25 -2.62 7.63 -19.00
N SER A 26 -2.87 7.18 -20.23
CA SER A 26 -4.21 7.20 -20.85
C SER A 26 -5.21 6.35 -20.06
N GLU A 27 -4.80 5.15 -19.63
CA GLU A 27 -5.60 4.24 -18.80
C GLU A 27 -5.88 4.85 -17.42
N ALA A 28 -4.86 5.42 -16.76
CA ALA A 28 -5.02 6.11 -15.47
C ALA A 28 -6.01 7.29 -15.59
N LYS A 29 -5.91 8.09 -16.66
CA LYS A 29 -6.84 9.20 -16.90
C LYS A 29 -8.28 8.70 -17.15
N LYS A 30 -8.45 7.60 -17.87
CA LYS A 30 -9.75 6.95 -18.09
C LYS A 30 -10.36 6.47 -16.77
N SER A 31 -9.56 5.93 -15.87
CA SER A 31 -10.04 5.45 -14.56
C SER A 31 -10.68 6.56 -13.71
N LEU A 32 -10.22 7.82 -13.86
CA LEU A 32 -10.79 8.98 -13.16
C LEU A 32 -12.20 9.36 -13.63
N SER A 33 -12.63 8.89 -14.81
CA SER A 33 -13.95 9.18 -15.37
C SER A 33 -14.99 8.08 -15.14
N VAL A 34 -14.58 6.97 -14.50
CA VAL A 34 -15.46 5.82 -14.24
C VAL A 34 -16.52 6.19 -13.20
N SER A 35 -17.78 5.96 -13.55
CA SER A 35 -18.90 6.18 -12.67
C SER A 35 -19.20 4.97 -11.79
N TRP A 36 -19.87 5.19 -10.66
CA TRP A 36 -20.32 4.10 -9.80
C TRP A 36 -21.29 3.11 -10.52
N LYS A 37 -22.01 3.56 -11.57
CA LYS A 37 -22.88 2.71 -12.38
C LYS A 37 -22.10 1.70 -13.19
N GLU A 38 -20.99 2.13 -13.81
CA GLU A 38 -20.10 1.24 -14.55
C GLU A 38 -19.49 0.19 -13.62
N ILE A 39 -19.10 0.57 -12.39
CA ILE A 39 -18.65 -0.36 -11.36
C ILE A 39 -19.76 -1.35 -11.00
N GLN A 40 -20.99 -0.87 -10.78
CA GLN A 40 -22.15 -1.70 -10.46
C GLN A 40 -22.46 -2.74 -11.55
N GLU A 41 -22.29 -2.37 -12.81
CA GLU A 41 -22.52 -3.26 -13.95
C GLU A 41 -21.61 -4.48 -13.95
N GLN A 42 -20.39 -4.37 -13.40
CA GLN A 42 -19.44 -5.48 -13.26
C GLN A 42 -19.83 -6.48 -12.16
N LEU A 43 -20.68 -6.09 -11.21
CA LEU A 43 -21.04 -6.93 -10.07
C LEU A 43 -21.99 -8.06 -10.44
N LYS A 44 -21.78 -9.21 -9.81
CA LYS A 44 -22.76 -10.30 -9.73
C LYS A 44 -23.71 -10.09 -8.54
N PRO A 45 -24.86 -10.78 -8.49
CA PRO A 45 -25.87 -10.56 -7.43
C PRO A 45 -25.37 -10.67 -6.00
N ASN A 46 -24.35 -11.51 -5.73
CA ASN A 46 -23.81 -11.74 -4.40
C ASN A 46 -22.45 -11.02 -4.17
N GLU A 47 -22.13 -10.06 -5.00
CA GLU A 47 -20.89 -9.30 -4.90
C GLU A 47 -21.18 -7.89 -4.38
N VAL A 48 -20.27 -7.39 -3.54
CA VAL A 48 -20.38 -6.07 -2.91
C VAL A 48 -19.09 -5.32 -3.11
N VAL A 49 -19.17 -4.06 -3.54
CA VAL A 49 -18.04 -3.12 -3.52
C VAL A 49 -18.13 -2.26 -2.28
N ILE A 50 -17.02 -2.12 -1.58
CA ILE A 50 -16.84 -1.20 -0.46
C ILE A 50 -15.71 -0.25 -0.82
N ASP A 51 -16.05 1.03 -0.95
CA ASP A 51 -15.10 2.12 -1.15
C ASP A 51 -14.93 2.86 0.17
N LEU A 52 -13.81 2.65 0.85
CA LEU A 52 -13.51 3.38 2.07
C LEU A 52 -13.00 4.77 1.71
N ILE A 53 -13.55 5.77 2.35
CA ILE A 53 -13.10 7.15 2.20
C ILE A 53 -12.71 7.73 3.56
N SER A 54 -11.72 8.63 3.54
CA SER A 54 -11.37 9.47 4.67
C SER A 54 -11.49 10.94 4.28
N PHE A 55 -12.08 11.75 5.16
CA PHE A 55 -12.33 13.17 4.87
C PHE A 55 -12.26 14.01 6.14
N ASN A 56 -11.82 15.27 5.98
CA ASN A 56 -11.82 16.23 7.07
C ASN A 56 -13.26 16.60 7.45
N TYR A 57 -13.55 16.57 8.76
CA TYR A 57 -14.88 16.88 9.25
C TYR A 57 -15.11 18.39 9.35
N TYR A 58 -16.19 18.85 8.75
CA TYR A 58 -16.63 20.24 8.79
C TYR A 58 -17.90 20.38 9.65
N ASN A 59 -17.81 21.21 10.71
CA ASN A 59 -18.94 21.55 11.57
C ASN A 59 -18.99 23.08 11.76
N ASN A 60 -19.57 23.80 10.80
CA ASN A 60 -19.56 25.26 10.69
C ASN A 60 -18.14 25.88 10.58
N LYS A 61 -17.11 25.12 10.85
CA LYS A 61 -15.68 25.38 10.66
C LYS A 61 -14.96 24.05 10.44
N TRP A 62 -13.81 24.10 9.81
CA TRP A 62 -12.94 22.92 9.74
C TRP A 62 -12.51 22.50 11.14
N THR A 63 -12.58 21.20 11.41
CA THR A 63 -12.13 20.60 12.66
C THR A 63 -10.83 19.81 12.42
N ASP A 64 -10.19 19.39 13.52
CA ASP A 64 -9.01 18.51 13.45
C ASP A 64 -9.39 17.02 13.33
N SER A 65 -10.67 16.73 13.09
CA SER A 65 -11.17 15.37 12.99
C SER A 65 -11.18 14.90 11.54
N ILE A 66 -10.61 13.72 11.30
CA ILE A 66 -10.73 12.98 10.05
C ILE A 66 -11.75 11.87 10.28
N MET A 67 -12.78 11.85 9.47
CA MET A 67 -13.84 10.84 9.54
C MET A 67 -13.63 9.78 8.46
N TYR A 68 -13.92 8.54 8.79
CA TYR A 68 -14.02 7.44 7.86
C TYR A 68 -15.46 7.12 7.53
N GLY A 69 -15.70 6.84 6.27
CA GLY A 69 -16.97 6.36 5.76
C GLY A 69 -16.77 5.30 4.69
N ALA A 70 -17.84 4.62 4.35
CA ALA A 70 -17.86 3.63 3.29
C ALA A 70 -18.99 3.92 2.31
N PHE A 71 -18.70 3.93 1.01
CA PHE A 71 -19.71 3.75 -0.01
C PHE A 71 -19.86 2.27 -0.33
N VAL A 72 -21.08 1.76 -0.20
CA VAL A 72 -21.41 0.36 -0.51
C VAL A 72 -22.22 0.32 -1.79
N ILE A 73 -21.72 -0.45 -2.77
CA ILE A 73 -22.37 -0.66 -4.07
C ILE A 73 -22.73 -2.14 -4.20
N LYS A 74 -23.99 -2.43 -4.51
CA LYS A 74 -24.50 -3.79 -4.80
C LYS A 74 -25.17 -3.80 -6.16
N LYS A 75 -25.26 -4.97 -6.79
CA LYS A 75 -25.85 -5.14 -8.13
C LYS A 75 -27.22 -4.47 -8.27
N ASP A 76 -28.08 -4.66 -7.27
CA ASP A 76 -29.48 -4.24 -7.33
C ASP A 76 -29.75 -2.92 -6.58
N SER A 77 -28.71 -2.21 -6.12
CA SER A 77 -28.85 -0.94 -5.42
C SER A 77 -29.26 0.17 -6.38
N LYS A 78 -30.27 0.97 -6.00
CA LYS A 78 -30.64 2.16 -6.78
C LYS A 78 -29.55 3.25 -6.77
N PHE A 79 -28.84 3.36 -5.65
CA PHE A 79 -27.73 4.29 -5.41
C PHE A 79 -26.70 3.63 -4.51
N PRO A 80 -25.44 4.08 -4.52
CA PRO A 80 -24.46 3.72 -3.49
C PRO A 80 -24.99 4.13 -2.12
N LYS A 81 -24.82 3.27 -1.12
CA LYS A 81 -25.19 3.56 0.26
C LYS A 81 -23.97 4.07 1.00
N PHE A 82 -24.08 5.28 1.57
CA PHE A 82 -23.06 5.80 2.47
C PHE A 82 -23.27 5.31 3.90
N ILE A 83 -22.21 4.85 4.54
CA ILE A 83 -22.20 4.41 5.93
C ILE A 83 -21.08 5.16 6.64
N ASN A 84 -21.44 5.91 7.69
CA ASN A 84 -20.45 6.51 8.57
C ASN A 84 -19.82 5.42 9.45
N LEU A 85 -18.48 5.43 9.56
CA LEU A 85 -17.76 4.40 10.31
C LEU A 85 -17.25 4.95 11.64
N PHE A 86 -16.14 5.68 11.63
CA PHE A 86 -15.46 6.13 12.85
C PHE A 86 -14.60 7.39 12.58
N GLU A 87 -14.09 8.00 13.66
CA GLU A 87 -13.05 9.03 13.59
C GLU A 87 -11.66 8.37 13.57
N GLU A 88 -10.76 8.86 12.71
CA GLU A 88 -9.40 8.32 12.52
C GLU A 88 -8.64 8.12 13.84
N LYS A 89 -8.83 9.00 14.81
CA LYS A 89 -8.22 8.88 16.14
C LYS A 89 -8.53 7.55 16.85
N GLN A 90 -9.67 6.94 16.57
CA GLN A 90 -10.02 5.63 17.15
C GLN A 90 -9.12 4.53 16.54
N LEU A 91 -8.93 4.54 15.23
CA LEU A 91 -8.05 3.59 14.55
C LEU A 91 -6.58 3.82 14.91
N SER A 92 -6.10 5.06 14.85
CA SER A 92 -4.70 5.38 15.17
C SER A 92 -4.36 5.00 16.62
N PHE A 93 -5.28 5.22 17.57
CA PHE A 93 -5.10 4.78 18.96
C PHE A 93 -4.90 3.26 19.06
N LEU A 94 -5.69 2.47 18.35
CA LEU A 94 -5.57 1.01 18.36
C LEU A 94 -4.25 0.56 17.73
N LEU A 95 -3.86 1.15 16.60
CA LEU A 95 -2.59 0.85 15.93
C LEU A 95 -1.36 1.24 16.78
N GLU A 96 -1.39 2.42 17.44
CA GLU A 96 -0.29 2.89 18.28
C GLU A 96 -0.19 2.13 19.60
N ARG A 97 -1.30 1.77 20.23
CA ARG A 97 -1.33 0.97 21.46
C ARG A 97 -0.53 -0.31 21.29
N ASP A 98 -0.71 -0.92 20.15
CA ASP A 98 -0.08 -2.20 19.85
C ASP A 98 1.41 -2.03 19.46
N ASN A 99 1.77 -0.90 18.88
CA ASN A 99 3.18 -0.57 18.55
C ASN A 99 4.03 -0.20 19.79
N LYS A 100 3.45 0.37 20.84
CA LYS A 100 4.17 0.73 22.08
C LYS A 100 4.56 -0.49 22.96
N ALA A 101 4.02 -1.67 22.69
CA ALA A 101 4.43 -2.93 23.33
C ALA A 101 5.78 -3.47 22.83
N HIS A 102 6.67 -2.61 22.38
CA HIS A 102 7.82 -2.85 21.50
C HIS A 102 9.03 -3.57 22.11
N ASP A 103 9.03 -3.97 23.38
CA ASP A 103 10.26 -4.53 23.97
C ASP A 103 10.38 -6.06 23.98
N SER A 104 9.43 -6.78 23.47
CA SER A 104 9.64 -8.21 23.18
C SER A 104 8.48 -8.79 22.37
N ILE A 105 8.73 -9.16 21.13
CA ILE A 105 7.91 -10.07 20.33
C ILE A 105 6.89 -9.37 19.38
N GLN A 106 7.38 -8.90 18.21
CA GLN A 106 6.55 -8.49 17.08
C GLN A 106 5.39 -9.45 16.76
N SER A 107 5.59 -10.75 16.92
CA SER A 107 4.54 -11.75 16.70
C SER A 107 3.37 -11.67 17.69
N LYS A 108 3.59 -11.24 18.95
CA LYS A 108 2.51 -11.08 19.95
C LYS A 108 1.68 -9.83 19.68
N VAL A 109 2.29 -8.77 19.16
CA VAL A 109 1.61 -7.52 18.81
C VAL A 109 0.68 -7.73 17.62
N ILE A 110 1.18 -8.34 16.54
CA ILE A 110 0.37 -8.67 15.36
C ILE A 110 -0.77 -9.61 15.74
N ASN A 111 -0.51 -10.65 16.53
CA ASN A 111 -1.56 -11.56 16.98
C ASN A 111 -2.62 -10.86 17.84
N LYS A 112 -2.25 -9.85 18.62
CA LYS A 112 -3.20 -9.08 19.43
C LYS A 112 -4.08 -8.17 18.59
N GLN A 113 -3.55 -7.49 17.58
CA GLN A 113 -4.35 -6.66 16.65
C GLN A 113 -5.48 -7.44 16.00
N TYR A 114 -5.25 -8.72 15.68
CA TYR A 114 -6.23 -9.59 15.03
C TYR A 114 -6.97 -10.54 15.97
N SER A 115 -6.59 -10.60 17.25
CA SER A 115 -7.38 -11.30 18.27
C SER A 115 -8.43 -10.41 18.92
N ASP A 116 -8.17 -9.10 19.01
CA ASP A 116 -9.11 -8.12 19.55
C ASP A 116 -10.12 -7.69 18.47
N LYS A 117 -11.40 -7.76 18.80
CA LYS A 117 -12.49 -7.37 17.88
C LYS A 117 -12.59 -5.86 17.66
N GLU A 118 -11.83 -5.03 18.39
CA GLU A 118 -11.94 -3.58 18.36
C GLU A 118 -11.76 -3.00 16.95
N ILE A 119 -10.76 -3.44 16.20
CA ILE A 119 -10.56 -3.00 14.80
C ILE A 119 -11.70 -3.54 13.92
N SER A 120 -12.10 -4.79 14.13
CA SER A 120 -13.23 -5.36 13.39
C SER A 120 -14.55 -4.60 13.67
N ASP A 121 -14.76 -4.19 14.90
CA ASP A 121 -15.95 -3.40 15.28
C ASP A 121 -16.00 -2.03 14.60
N LEU A 122 -14.83 -1.43 14.31
CA LEU A 122 -14.76 -0.19 13.54
C LEU A 122 -15.18 -0.37 12.07
N PHE A 123 -14.76 -1.47 11.44
CA PHE A 123 -14.98 -1.68 10.01
C PHE A 123 -16.14 -2.62 9.70
N TYR A 124 -16.15 -3.83 10.29
CA TYR A 124 -17.11 -4.86 9.91
C TYR A 124 -18.52 -4.62 10.49
N LYS A 125 -18.61 -4.28 11.77
CA LYS A 125 -19.90 -4.16 12.46
C LYS A 125 -20.85 -3.15 11.83
N PRO A 126 -20.41 -1.94 11.42
CA PRO A 126 -21.27 -1.00 10.71
C PRO A 126 -21.72 -1.50 9.33
N LEU A 127 -20.92 -2.36 8.70
CA LEU A 127 -21.15 -2.89 7.35
C LEU A 127 -21.89 -4.24 7.35
N GLU A 128 -22.04 -4.90 8.50
CA GLU A 128 -22.55 -6.27 8.61
C GLU A 128 -23.90 -6.47 7.92
N ALA A 129 -24.82 -5.53 8.12
CA ALA A 129 -26.16 -5.60 7.52
C ALA A 129 -26.10 -5.59 5.97
N GLU A 130 -25.15 -4.86 5.41
CA GLU A 130 -24.95 -4.75 3.97
C GLU A 130 -24.28 -5.99 3.38
N LEU A 131 -23.51 -6.71 4.19
CA LEU A 131 -22.75 -7.89 3.77
C LEU A 131 -23.50 -9.22 3.96
N LYS A 132 -24.68 -9.20 4.60
CA LYS A 132 -25.42 -10.40 5.02
C LYS A 132 -25.61 -11.42 3.90
N ASN A 133 -25.87 -10.98 2.68
CA ASN A 133 -26.14 -11.85 1.51
C ASN A 133 -24.97 -11.87 0.51
N GLY A 134 -23.83 -11.26 0.86
CA GLY A 134 -22.62 -11.25 0.04
C GLY A 134 -21.83 -12.55 0.17
N ASN A 135 -21.04 -12.86 -0.86
CA ASN A 135 -20.01 -13.88 -0.81
C ASN A 135 -18.64 -13.35 -1.25
N THR A 136 -18.63 -12.27 -2.02
CA THR A 136 -17.41 -11.60 -2.48
C THR A 136 -17.46 -10.12 -2.15
N ILE A 137 -16.38 -9.62 -1.57
CA ILE A 137 -16.19 -8.22 -1.21
C ILE A 137 -15.02 -7.68 -2.01
N TYR A 138 -15.26 -6.68 -2.83
CA TYR A 138 -14.24 -5.84 -3.45
C TYR A 138 -14.05 -4.62 -2.55
N LEU A 139 -12.88 -4.46 -1.94
CA LEU A 139 -12.61 -3.44 -0.95
C LEU A 139 -11.47 -2.53 -1.41
N ALA A 140 -11.73 -1.23 -1.49
CA ALA A 140 -10.71 -0.20 -1.69
C ALA A 140 -10.47 0.53 -0.36
N PRO A 141 -9.30 0.35 0.29
CA PRO A 141 -8.95 1.05 1.53
C PRO A 141 -8.62 2.53 1.28
N SER A 142 -8.68 3.35 2.34
CA SER A 142 -8.24 4.74 2.35
C SER A 142 -7.47 5.06 3.64
N GLY A 143 -6.51 5.97 3.58
CA GLY A 143 -5.77 6.45 4.74
C GLY A 143 -5.10 5.32 5.55
N LEU A 144 -5.26 5.35 6.87
CA LEU A 144 -4.70 4.33 7.78
C LEU A 144 -5.28 2.92 7.56
N ALA A 145 -6.43 2.80 6.87
CA ALA A 145 -7.01 1.50 6.57
C ALA A 145 -6.12 0.64 5.63
N HIS A 146 -5.17 1.24 4.91
CA HIS A 146 -4.15 0.50 4.16
C HIS A 146 -3.24 -0.36 5.04
N GLN A 147 -3.13 -0.07 6.33
CA GLN A 147 -2.34 -0.86 7.30
C GLN A 147 -3.08 -2.10 7.81
N ILE A 148 -4.36 -2.27 7.47
CA ILE A 148 -5.20 -3.35 7.99
C ILE A 148 -5.22 -4.55 7.04
N ASN A 149 -4.91 -5.73 7.57
CA ASN A 149 -5.22 -6.97 6.88
C ASN A 149 -6.69 -7.34 7.08
N PHE A 150 -7.57 -6.84 6.22
CA PHE A 150 -9.01 -7.06 6.32
C PHE A 150 -9.40 -8.53 6.35
N LYS A 151 -8.65 -9.43 5.67
CA LYS A 151 -8.94 -10.87 5.67
C LYS A 151 -8.78 -11.50 7.04
N ALA A 152 -7.85 -10.98 7.86
CA ALA A 152 -7.57 -11.49 9.19
C ALA A 152 -8.51 -10.91 10.28
N LEU A 153 -9.37 -9.94 9.98
CA LEU A 153 -10.26 -9.34 10.96
C LEU A 153 -11.26 -10.39 11.51
N PRO A 154 -11.33 -10.60 12.85
CA PRO A 154 -12.29 -11.52 13.45
C PRO A 154 -13.70 -10.94 13.36
N ILE A 155 -14.65 -11.67 12.78
CA ILE A 155 -16.07 -11.28 12.71
C ILE A 155 -16.90 -11.90 13.82
N ASN A 156 -16.41 -13.00 14.38
CA ASN A 156 -16.92 -13.65 15.60
C ASN A 156 -15.76 -14.43 16.26
N ASP A 157 -16.05 -15.21 17.30
CA ASP A 157 -15.02 -15.91 18.08
C ASP A 157 -14.29 -17.02 17.29
N ASN A 158 -14.87 -17.50 16.18
CA ASN A 158 -14.39 -18.66 15.45
C ASN A 158 -14.14 -18.41 13.98
N GLN A 159 -14.33 -17.17 13.49
CA GLN A 159 -14.27 -16.91 12.06
C GLN A 159 -13.75 -15.49 11.75
N THR A 160 -12.89 -15.41 10.76
CA THR A 160 -12.39 -14.16 10.21
C THR A 160 -13.21 -13.70 8.98
N LEU A 161 -13.02 -12.43 8.58
CA LEU A 161 -13.67 -11.88 7.39
C LEU A 161 -13.28 -12.66 6.12
N GLY A 162 -12.01 -13.05 6.00
CA GLY A 162 -11.50 -13.80 4.85
C GLY A 162 -11.95 -15.26 4.79
N GLU A 163 -12.37 -15.85 5.93
CA GLU A 163 -12.97 -17.19 5.95
C GLU A 163 -14.45 -17.16 5.58
N LYS A 164 -15.15 -16.07 5.89
CA LYS A 164 -16.57 -15.90 5.56
C LYS A 164 -16.80 -15.41 4.15
N PHE A 165 -15.95 -14.50 3.67
CA PHE A 165 -16.10 -13.83 2.39
C PHE A 165 -14.84 -13.98 1.53
N LYS A 166 -14.99 -14.04 0.22
CA LYS A 166 -13.89 -13.82 -0.70
C LYS A 166 -13.58 -12.33 -0.73
N VAL A 167 -12.57 -11.88 0.01
CA VAL A 167 -12.14 -10.48 0.04
C VAL A 167 -11.07 -10.22 -1.01
N ILE A 168 -11.33 -9.26 -1.89
CA ILE A 168 -10.43 -8.80 -2.94
C ILE A 168 -10.11 -7.33 -2.66
N LEU A 169 -8.83 -7.05 -2.35
CA LEU A 169 -8.36 -5.68 -2.15
C LEU A 169 -8.06 -5.05 -3.50
N LEU A 170 -8.53 -3.83 -3.68
CA LEU A 170 -8.31 -3.00 -4.86
C LEU A 170 -7.57 -1.73 -4.43
N GLY A 171 -6.69 -1.19 -5.28
CA GLY A 171 -6.11 0.13 -5.07
C GLY A 171 -7.17 1.23 -5.17
N THR A 172 -8.10 1.08 -6.11
CA THR A 172 -9.30 1.90 -6.28
C THR A 172 -10.46 1.03 -6.73
N THR A 173 -11.70 1.45 -6.47
CA THR A 173 -12.89 0.70 -6.93
C THR A 173 -13.02 0.68 -8.45
N THR A 174 -12.45 1.66 -9.15
CA THR A 174 -12.41 1.72 -10.62
C THR A 174 -11.61 0.59 -11.24
N ALA A 175 -10.64 0.03 -10.51
CA ALA A 175 -9.86 -1.13 -10.96
C ALA A 175 -10.74 -2.38 -11.22
N LEU A 176 -11.97 -2.41 -10.69
CA LEU A 176 -12.91 -3.49 -10.96
C LEU A 176 -13.33 -3.57 -12.42
N ILE A 177 -13.32 -2.47 -13.16
CA ILE A 177 -13.68 -2.42 -14.60
C ILE A 177 -12.74 -3.32 -15.41
N ASP A 178 -11.45 -3.28 -15.10
CA ASP A 178 -10.42 -4.04 -15.80
C ASP A 178 -10.03 -5.33 -15.06
N TYR A 179 -10.67 -5.59 -13.90
CA TYR A 179 -10.38 -6.76 -13.09
C TYR A 179 -10.79 -8.04 -13.81
N LYS A 180 -9.81 -8.81 -14.24
CA LYS A 180 -10.01 -10.16 -14.79
C LYS A 180 -9.42 -11.15 -13.79
N PRO A 181 -10.27 -12.02 -13.19
CA PRO A 181 -9.73 -13.10 -12.36
C PRO A 181 -8.75 -13.91 -13.22
N THR A 182 -7.51 -13.98 -12.79
CA THR A 182 -6.52 -14.80 -13.49
C THR A 182 -6.95 -16.25 -13.40
N ALA A 183 -7.34 -16.84 -14.52
CA ALA A 183 -7.58 -18.27 -14.59
C ALA A 183 -6.23 -18.99 -14.45
N PHE A 184 -6.14 -19.85 -13.47
CA PHE A 184 -4.96 -20.66 -13.23
C PHE A 184 -4.90 -21.78 -14.30
N ASN A 185 -4.29 -21.48 -15.43
CA ASN A 185 -3.94 -22.50 -16.40
C ASN A 185 -2.54 -22.99 -16.08
N LYS A 186 -2.41 -24.24 -15.62
CA LYS A 186 -1.12 -24.87 -15.33
C LYS A 186 -0.36 -25.04 -16.65
N THR A 187 0.51 -24.05 -16.98
CA THR A 187 1.46 -24.15 -18.09
C THR A 187 2.84 -24.51 -17.54
N ASN A 188 3.66 -25.18 -18.32
CA ASN A 188 5.01 -25.59 -17.90
C ASN A 188 5.97 -24.39 -17.66
N ASP A 189 5.56 -23.17 -18.04
CA ASP A 189 6.35 -21.93 -17.90
C ASP A 189 6.02 -21.14 -16.62
N PHE A 190 5.40 -21.79 -15.64
CA PHE A 190 5.02 -21.18 -14.39
C PHE A 190 6.27 -20.93 -13.53
N GLU A 191 6.66 -19.68 -13.36
CA GLU A 191 7.75 -19.30 -12.49
C GLU A 191 7.26 -18.51 -11.29
N MET A 192 7.75 -18.92 -10.11
CA MET A 192 7.59 -18.16 -8.86
C MET A 192 8.94 -17.57 -8.48
N ILE A 193 8.98 -16.28 -8.17
CA ILE A 193 10.17 -15.66 -7.61
C ILE A 193 9.88 -15.27 -6.16
N LEU A 194 10.73 -15.75 -5.24
CA LEU A 194 10.55 -15.64 -3.80
C LEU A 194 11.68 -14.81 -3.21
N TYR A 195 11.35 -13.71 -2.53
CA TYR A 195 12.29 -12.86 -1.80
C TYR A 195 12.06 -13.02 -0.30
N GLY A 196 13.12 -13.29 0.47
CA GLY A 196 13.08 -13.38 1.92
C GLY A 196 14.47 -13.60 2.51
N GLY A 197 14.61 -13.56 3.84
CA GLY A 197 15.91 -13.69 4.48
C GLY A 197 16.92 -12.63 4.03
N ILE A 198 16.50 -11.38 3.92
CA ILE A 198 17.23 -10.28 3.27
C ILE A 198 18.31 -9.73 4.19
N ASP A 199 19.52 -9.51 3.66
CA ASP A 199 20.61 -8.80 4.35
C ASP A 199 20.47 -7.28 4.11
N TYR A 200 19.92 -6.57 5.07
CA TYR A 200 19.72 -5.13 5.01
C TYR A 200 21.01 -4.31 5.14
N ASN A 201 22.15 -4.95 5.46
CA ASN A 201 23.46 -4.32 5.65
C ASN A 201 24.40 -4.47 4.46
N LYS A 202 23.92 -4.89 3.28
CA LYS A 202 24.75 -5.07 2.09
C LYS A 202 25.55 -3.80 1.81
N LYS A 203 26.92 -3.92 1.78
CA LYS A 203 27.77 -2.87 1.25
C LYS A 203 27.73 -2.94 -0.28
N GLU A 204 27.46 -1.80 -0.93
CA GLU A 204 27.43 -1.71 -2.38
C GLU A 204 28.84 -1.85 -2.97
N VAL A 205 28.87 -2.48 -4.14
CA VAL A 205 30.02 -2.38 -5.06
C VAL A 205 29.82 -1.06 -5.82
N GLU A 206 30.86 -0.23 -5.89
CA GLU A 206 30.83 1.10 -6.53
C GLU A 206 30.32 1.01 -7.97
N VAL A 207 29.17 1.60 -8.25
CA VAL A 207 28.68 1.85 -9.61
C VAL A 207 28.23 3.31 -9.69
N ASN A 208 28.74 3.98 -10.73
CA ASN A 208 28.60 5.37 -11.16
C ASN A 208 27.57 6.30 -10.47
N LYS A 209 28.11 7.46 -10.07
CA LYS A 209 27.46 8.52 -9.28
C LYS A 209 26.55 9.43 -10.12
N GLU A 210 25.26 9.41 -9.88
CA GLU A 210 24.37 10.54 -10.18
C GLU A 210 23.72 11.03 -8.89
N THR A 211 23.60 12.35 -8.71
CA THR A 211 23.35 13.01 -7.41
C THR A 211 21.85 13.18 -7.13
N TYR A 212 21.29 12.46 -6.17
CA TYR A 212 19.93 12.67 -5.65
C TYR A 212 19.95 13.14 -4.17
N PRO A 213 18.98 13.95 -3.70
CA PRO A 213 19.03 14.55 -2.37
C PRO A 213 18.80 13.54 -1.23
N ASN A 214 19.36 13.82 -0.05
CA ASN A 214 19.33 13.02 1.19
C ASN A 214 17.90 12.74 1.69
N VAL A 215 17.31 11.66 1.21
CA VAL A 215 15.93 11.26 1.49
C VAL A 215 15.82 10.51 2.83
N LEU A 216 16.90 9.89 3.29
CA LEU A 216 16.84 8.82 4.28
C LEU A 216 16.98 9.26 5.73
N ASN A 217 17.58 10.44 6.00
CA ASN A 217 17.65 10.99 7.35
C ASN A 217 16.28 11.29 7.96
N ASP A 218 15.29 11.65 7.12
CA ASP A 218 13.93 11.97 7.56
C ASP A 218 13.12 10.70 7.92
N LEU A 219 13.38 9.60 7.22
CA LEU A 219 12.80 8.29 7.51
C LEU A 219 13.23 7.76 8.88
N ALA A 220 14.54 7.76 9.15
CA ALA A 220 15.10 7.32 10.42
C ALA A 220 14.63 8.20 11.59
N THR A 221 14.53 9.52 11.39
CA THR A 221 14.16 10.48 12.44
C THR A 221 12.68 10.36 12.84
N ARG A 222 11.79 10.05 11.89
CA ARG A 222 10.35 9.96 12.16
C ARG A 222 9.88 8.59 12.63
N SER A 223 10.48 7.53 12.12
CA SER A 223 10.15 6.17 12.54
C SER A 223 10.80 5.77 13.86
N GLY A 224 11.80 6.55 14.35
CA GLY A 224 12.63 6.17 15.48
C GLY A 224 13.48 4.91 15.21
N ILE A 225 13.47 4.38 13.98
CA ILE A 225 14.21 3.19 13.57
C ILE A 225 15.56 3.64 13.02
N SER A 226 16.63 3.33 13.73
CA SER A 226 18.00 3.61 13.27
C SER A 226 18.53 2.56 12.30
N GLU A 227 17.92 1.37 12.27
CA GLU A 227 18.40 0.21 11.54
C GLU A 227 17.30 -0.85 11.40
N PHE A 228 17.26 -1.53 10.25
CA PHE A 228 16.38 -2.68 10.02
C PHE A 228 17.10 -3.97 10.34
N ASN A 229 16.52 -4.74 11.26
CA ASN A 229 17.07 -6.03 11.67
C ASN A 229 16.69 -7.14 10.68
N TYR A 230 17.55 -8.15 10.59
CA TYR A 230 17.26 -9.36 9.85
C TYR A 230 15.96 -10.04 10.36
N LEU A 231 15.14 -10.52 9.42
CA LEU A 231 13.87 -11.22 9.70
C LEU A 231 14.05 -12.74 9.47
N PRO A 232 14.39 -13.53 10.49
CA PRO A 232 14.67 -14.97 10.31
C PRO A 232 13.46 -15.74 9.80
N GLY A 233 12.25 -15.37 10.22
CA GLY A 233 11.01 -16.00 9.77
C GLY A 233 10.78 -15.91 8.26
N THR A 234 11.25 -14.85 7.60
CA THR A 234 11.09 -14.68 6.15
C THR A 234 11.95 -15.66 5.35
N ASN A 235 13.11 -16.05 5.88
CA ASN A 235 13.93 -17.09 5.25
C ASN A 235 13.26 -18.48 5.37
N GLU A 236 12.70 -18.78 6.53
CA GLU A 236 11.93 -20.02 6.71
C GLU A 236 10.70 -20.08 5.80
N GLU A 237 10.02 -18.95 5.67
CA GLU A 237 8.82 -18.79 4.83
C GLU A 237 9.11 -19.11 3.37
N VAL A 238 10.10 -18.45 2.76
CA VAL A 238 10.44 -18.69 1.35
C VAL A 238 10.93 -20.12 1.11
N ASN A 239 11.64 -20.71 2.06
CA ASN A 239 12.07 -22.10 1.95
C ASN A 239 10.91 -23.09 2.03
N LYS A 240 9.91 -22.84 2.89
CA LYS A 240 8.69 -23.64 2.97
C LYS A 240 7.87 -23.53 1.68
N ILE A 241 7.65 -22.32 1.19
CA ILE A 241 6.95 -22.08 -0.08
C ILE A 241 7.66 -22.78 -1.24
N ASN A 242 8.98 -22.65 -1.31
CA ASN A 242 9.78 -23.31 -2.36
C ASN A 242 9.61 -24.85 -2.31
N LYS A 243 9.70 -25.43 -1.14
CA LYS A 243 9.52 -26.89 -0.97
C LYS A 243 8.13 -27.34 -1.42
N GLU A 244 7.12 -26.58 -1.06
CA GLU A 244 5.74 -26.83 -1.47
C GLU A 244 5.58 -26.70 -2.99
N ALA A 245 6.08 -25.61 -3.58
CA ALA A 245 6.01 -25.38 -5.01
C ALA A 245 6.69 -26.48 -5.83
N ILE A 246 7.86 -26.95 -5.40
CA ILE A 246 8.57 -28.07 -6.04
C ILE A 246 7.73 -29.35 -5.99
N SER A 247 7.00 -29.60 -4.89
CA SER A 247 6.13 -30.78 -4.78
C SER A 247 4.99 -30.79 -5.82
N TYR A 248 4.61 -29.60 -6.31
CA TYR A 248 3.64 -29.41 -7.39
C TYR A 248 4.28 -29.24 -8.78
N ASN A 249 5.59 -29.50 -8.92
CA ASN A 249 6.36 -29.28 -10.16
C ASN A 249 6.30 -27.85 -10.68
N LEU A 250 6.31 -26.86 -9.77
CA LEU A 250 6.40 -25.46 -10.12
C LEU A 250 7.87 -25.02 -10.12
N LYS A 251 8.27 -24.23 -11.13
CA LYS A 251 9.60 -23.62 -11.18
C LYS A 251 9.65 -22.47 -10.17
N THR A 252 10.71 -22.47 -9.35
CA THR A 252 10.93 -21.41 -8.35
C THR A 252 12.33 -20.84 -8.47
N THR A 253 12.45 -19.55 -8.21
CA THR A 253 13.73 -18.84 -8.04
C THR A 253 13.69 -18.13 -6.69
N ILE A 254 14.66 -18.41 -5.81
CA ILE A 254 14.77 -17.76 -4.50
C ILE A 254 15.83 -16.67 -4.57
N LYS A 255 15.51 -15.49 -4.04
CA LYS A 255 16.39 -14.35 -3.84
C LYS A 255 16.50 -14.07 -2.35
N THR A 256 17.64 -14.41 -1.74
CA THR A 256 17.89 -14.23 -0.30
C THR A 256 19.14 -13.39 -0.07
N GLU A 257 19.33 -12.97 1.15
CA GLU A 257 20.51 -12.23 1.60
C GLU A 257 20.82 -11.03 0.69
N ARG A 258 22.01 -11.03 0.09
CA ARG A 258 22.50 -9.94 -0.77
C ARG A 258 21.96 -9.99 -2.20
N ALA A 259 21.33 -11.08 -2.61
CA ALA A 259 20.72 -11.21 -3.93
C ALA A 259 19.32 -10.58 -4.01
N ALA A 260 18.70 -10.28 -2.86
CA ALA A 260 17.39 -9.68 -2.78
C ALA A 260 17.44 -8.14 -2.91
N THR A 261 17.94 -7.64 -4.03
CA THR A 261 18.15 -6.20 -4.28
C THR A 261 16.94 -5.54 -4.95
N GLU A 262 16.83 -4.23 -4.79
CA GLU A 262 15.86 -3.39 -5.51
C GLU A 262 15.99 -3.54 -7.03
N GLU A 263 17.23 -3.51 -7.54
CA GLU A 263 17.51 -3.73 -8.95
C GLU A 263 16.97 -5.07 -9.45
N SER A 264 17.14 -6.13 -8.65
CA SER A 264 16.67 -7.47 -9.03
C SER A 264 15.14 -7.56 -9.11
N VAL A 265 14.41 -6.74 -8.35
CA VAL A 265 12.95 -6.61 -8.46
C VAL A 265 12.57 -5.79 -9.68
N LYS A 266 13.20 -4.64 -9.89
CA LYS A 266 12.92 -3.76 -11.05
C LYS A 266 13.20 -4.42 -12.41
N GLN A 267 14.13 -5.38 -12.46
CA GLN A 267 14.39 -6.18 -13.65
C GLN A 267 13.26 -7.18 -14.00
N LEU A 268 12.33 -7.44 -13.06
CA LEU A 268 11.20 -8.34 -13.27
C LEU A 268 10.07 -7.65 -14.04
N SER A 269 10.35 -7.17 -15.24
CA SER A 269 9.36 -6.49 -16.09
C SER A 269 9.30 -7.13 -17.48
N GLY A 270 8.18 -6.96 -18.16
CA GLY A 270 7.96 -7.48 -19.49
C GLY A 270 8.06 -9.01 -19.55
N LYS A 271 8.98 -9.55 -20.36
CA LYS A 271 9.16 -11.01 -20.53
C LYS A 271 9.75 -11.72 -19.30
N ALA A 272 10.40 -10.98 -18.40
CA ALA A 272 10.95 -11.51 -17.16
C ALA A 272 9.97 -11.50 -16.00
N ASN A 273 8.72 -11.09 -16.24
CA ASN A 273 7.69 -11.01 -15.21
C ASN A 273 7.27 -12.42 -14.73
N PRO A 274 7.49 -12.77 -13.46
CA PRO A 274 7.09 -14.07 -12.93
C PRO A 274 5.55 -14.16 -12.84
N PHE A 275 5.02 -15.36 -12.80
CA PHE A 275 3.61 -15.57 -12.53
C PHE A 275 3.24 -15.24 -11.07
N ILE A 276 4.11 -15.60 -10.14
CA ILE A 276 3.98 -15.24 -8.71
C ILE A 276 5.27 -14.57 -8.27
N LEU A 277 5.14 -13.35 -7.76
CA LEU A 277 6.18 -12.63 -7.03
C LEU A 277 5.82 -12.59 -5.55
N HIS A 278 6.65 -13.21 -4.70
CA HIS A 278 6.49 -13.21 -3.25
C HIS A 278 7.61 -12.40 -2.62
N LEU A 279 7.27 -11.38 -1.85
CA LEU A 279 8.20 -10.46 -1.20
C LEU A 279 7.98 -10.49 0.31
N ALA A 280 8.84 -11.22 1.04
CA ALA A 280 8.83 -11.31 2.49
C ALA A 280 9.93 -10.40 3.06
N THR A 281 9.58 -9.17 3.42
CA THR A 281 10.52 -8.12 3.83
C THR A 281 9.86 -7.09 4.75
N HIS A 282 10.66 -6.14 5.28
CA HIS A 282 10.14 -4.93 5.92
C HIS A 282 9.44 -4.02 4.92
N GLY A 283 8.42 -3.32 5.38
CA GLY A 283 7.78 -2.23 4.67
C GLY A 283 7.75 -0.96 5.51
N TYR A 284 7.51 0.17 4.87
CA TYR A 284 7.23 1.44 5.54
C TYR A 284 6.00 2.12 4.95
N PHE A 285 5.39 2.96 5.76
CA PHE A 285 4.25 3.79 5.38
C PHE A 285 4.34 5.14 6.11
N PHE A 286 4.29 6.25 5.36
CA PHE A 286 4.16 7.58 5.92
C PHE A 286 2.71 8.04 5.90
N GLU A 287 2.23 8.54 7.00
CA GLU A 287 0.90 9.13 7.11
C GLU A 287 0.72 10.35 6.20
N ASN A 288 -0.54 10.70 5.95
CA ASN A 288 -0.87 11.95 5.27
C ASN A 288 -0.28 13.14 6.02
N ILE A 289 0.33 14.05 5.28
CA ILE A 289 0.80 15.31 5.84
C ILE A 289 -0.45 16.06 6.33
N LYS A 290 -0.56 16.23 7.66
CA LYS A 290 -1.53 17.18 8.20
C LYS A 290 -1.10 18.56 7.71
N GLN A 291 -1.83 19.13 6.75
CA GLN A 291 -1.68 20.52 6.37
C GLN A 291 -2.16 21.37 7.56
N GLU A 292 -1.26 21.72 8.47
CA GLU A 292 -1.46 22.89 9.32
C GLU A 292 -1.35 24.11 8.40
N LEU A 293 -2.50 24.60 7.97
CA LEU A 293 -2.65 25.76 7.09
C LEU A 293 -2.04 27.05 7.67
N SER A 294 -1.59 27.04 8.93
CA SER A 294 -1.04 28.21 9.64
C SER A 294 0.49 28.37 9.53
N ASP A 295 1.25 27.36 9.06
CA ASP A 295 2.72 27.39 9.04
C ASP A 295 3.34 27.36 7.64
N ILE A 296 2.55 27.55 6.59
CA ILE A 296 3.03 27.54 5.21
C ILE A 296 4.10 28.60 4.95
N ASP A 297 4.09 29.71 5.65
CA ASP A 297 5.02 30.84 5.41
C ASP A 297 6.30 30.80 6.27
N LYS A 298 6.40 29.97 7.29
CA LYS A 298 7.54 30.01 8.23
C LYS A 298 8.68 29.03 7.97
N ASN A 299 8.50 28.01 7.10
CA ASN A 299 9.46 26.92 7.01
C ASN A 299 9.82 26.44 5.60
N ILE A 300 10.09 27.35 4.67
CA ILE A 300 10.67 26.99 3.35
C ILE A 300 12.01 26.25 3.55
N THR A 301 12.79 26.62 4.57
CA THR A 301 14.09 26.00 4.88
C THR A 301 13.95 24.58 5.45
N GLU A 302 12.89 24.28 6.19
CA GLU A 302 12.62 22.93 6.70
C GLU A 302 11.95 22.03 5.69
N ARG A 303 11.13 22.60 4.80
CA ARG A 303 10.52 21.86 3.67
C ARG A 303 11.58 21.29 2.73
N ASN A 304 12.67 22.04 2.52
CA ASN A 304 13.80 21.58 1.69
C ASN A 304 14.65 20.48 2.33
N LYS A 305 14.44 20.20 3.62
CA LYS A 305 15.11 19.11 4.35
C LYS A 305 14.29 17.81 4.43
N ARG A 306 13.02 17.85 4.02
CA ARG A 306 12.14 16.67 4.06
C ARG A 306 12.28 15.84 2.79
N SER A 307 12.26 14.54 2.96
CA SER A 307 12.23 13.59 1.85
C SER A 307 11.04 13.87 0.91
N ILE A 308 11.27 13.80 -0.39
CA ILE A 308 10.21 13.87 -1.39
C ILE A 308 9.13 12.81 -1.17
N TYR A 309 9.49 11.65 -0.61
CA TYR A 309 8.56 10.57 -0.30
C TYR A 309 7.66 10.90 0.90
N SER A 310 8.19 11.55 1.94
CA SER A 310 7.41 11.92 3.12
C SER A 310 6.46 13.10 2.89
N VAL A 311 6.71 13.92 1.86
CA VAL A 311 5.90 15.10 1.50
C VAL A 311 5.06 14.91 0.25
N SER A 312 5.13 13.75 -0.39
CA SER A 312 4.32 13.46 -1.57
C SER A 312 2.84 13.39 -1.21
N GLU A 313 1.99 13.97 -2.02
CA GLU A 313 0.53 13.79 -1.93
C GLU A 313 0.11 12.38 -2.34
N ASP A 314 0.90 11.72 -3.19
CA ASP A 314 0.67 10.35 -3.62
C ASP A 314 1.01 9.35 -2.51
N PRO A 315 0.03 8.58 -1.98
CA PRO A 315 0.26 7.54 -0.98
C PRO A 315 1.26 6.46 -1.45
N MET A 316 1.31 6.18 -2.75
CA MET A 316 2.22 5.19 -3.32
C MET A 316 3.68 5.60 -3.16
N MET A 317 3.97 6.90 -3.24
CA MET A 317 5.30 7.44 -2.97
C MET A 317 5.66 7.42 -1.48
N ARG A 318 4.68 7.35 -0.58
CA ARG A 318 4.87 7.35 0.87
C ARG A 318 4.88 5.96 1.49
N SER A 319 4.86 4.95 0.68
CA SER A 319 4.94 3.55 1.08
C SER A 319 5.95 2.80 0.24
N GLY A 320 6.54 1.75 0.79
CA GLY A 320 7.49 0.95 0.06
C GLY A 320 7.97 -0.27 0.82
N LEU A 321 8.74 -1.09 0.11
CA LEU A 321 9.38 -2.29 0.63
C LEU A 321 10.89 -2.07 0.73
N LEU A 322 11.51 -2.72 1.71
CA LEU A 322 12.92 -2.55 2.02
C LEU A 322 13.70 -3.79 1.56
N LEU A 323 14.75 -3.57 0.79
CA LEU A 323 15.54 -4.61 0.15
C LEU A 323 17.02 -4.56 0.60
N ALA A 324 17.84 -5.44 0.05
CA ALA A 324 19.22 -5.62 0.46
C ALA A 324 20.01 -4.31 0.40
N GLY A 325 20.69 -3.99 1.51
CA GLY A 325 21.58 -2.83 1.59
C GLY A 325 20.93 -1.55 2.10
N VAL A 326 19.61 -1.53 2.35
CA VAL A 326 18.88 -0.31 2.77
C VAL A 326 19.50 0.36 4.00
N ASN A 327 20.04 -0.37 4.98
CA ASN A 327 20.68 0.22 6.16
C ASN A 327 21.89 1.08 5.81
N ASN A 328 22.60 0.81 4.73
CA ASN A 328 23.73 1.64 4.30
C ASN A 328 23.24 2.98 3.75
N SER A 329 22.14 2.99 3.02
CA SER A 329 21.51 4.20 2.52
C SER A 329 20.78 4.94 3.64
N TRP A 330 20.10 4.21 4.53
CA TRP A 330 19.37 4.75 5.69
C TRP A 330 20.24 5.49 6.68
N ARG A 331 21.50 5.04 6.86
CA ARG A 331 22.48 5.66 7.78
C ARG A 331 23.33 6.76 7.16
N LYS A 332 23.37 6.86 5.83
CA LYS A 332 24.24 7.82 5.15
C LYS A 332 23.76 9.25 5.38
N THR A 333 24.58 10.00 6.10
CA THR A 333 24.47 11.46 6.26
C THR A 333 25.15 12.24 5.13
N ASN A 334 25.82 11.56 4.21
CA ASN A 334 26.62 12.15 3.12
C ASN A 334 26.04 11.87 1.75
N ASN A 335 26.17 12.84 0.85
CA ASN A 335 25.69 12.98 -0.53
C ASN A 335 26.16 11.90 -1.52
N GLU A 336 26.30 10.65 -1.13
CA GLU A 336 26.58 9.58 -2.07
C GLU A 336 25.28 9.01 -2.60
N THR A 337 25.09 9.18 -3.87
CA THR A 337 23.89 8.80 -4.60
C THR A 337 24.06 7.44 -5.22
N ASN A 338 23.19 6.54 -4.81
CA ASN A 338 23.06 5.24 -5.45
C ASN A 338 21.77 5.22 -6.27
N THR A 339 21.85 4.68 -7.47
CA THR A 339 20.69 4.44 -8.35
C THR A 339 19.70 3.47 -7.70
N TYR A 340 20.18 2.60 -6.81
CA TYR A 340 19.41 1.62 -6.06
C TYR A 340 19.78 1.72 -4.58
N ASP A 341 18.92 2.31 -3.81
CA ASP A 341 19.14 2.58 -2.38
C ASP A 341 18.55 1.50 -1.44
N GLY A 342 17.99 0.46 -2.03
CA GLY A 342 17.33 -0.64 -1.33
C GLY A 342 15.88 -0.31 -0.90
N ILE A 343 15.31 0.79 -1.41
CA ILE A 343 13.92 1.19 -1.16
C ILE A 343 13.12 1.04 -2.44
N LEU A 344 12.21 0.09 -2.45
CA LEU A 344 11.24 -0.09 -3.53
C LEU A 344 9.96 0.66 -3.17
N THR A 345 9.76 1.85 -3.74
CA THR A 345 8.49 2.58 -3.68
C THR A 345 7.45 1.93 -4.59
N ALA A 346 6.19 2.13 -4.29
CA ALA A 346 5.10 1.57 -5.09
C ALA A 346 4.90 2.29 -6.41
#